data_d7835c631133ded31e10932dac9ce3d9
#
_entry.id   d7835c631133ded31e10932dac9ce3d9
#
_cell.length_a   1.000
_cell.length_b   1.000
_cell.length_c   1.000
_cell.angle_alpha   90.00
_cell.angle_beta   90.00
_cell.angle_gamma   90.00
#
_symmetry.space_group_name_H-M   'P 1'
#
loop_
_entity.id
_entity.type
_entity.pdbx_description
1 polymer ?
#
loop_
_entity_poly.entity_id
_entity_poly.type
_entity_poly.pdbx_seq_one_letter_code
_entity_poly.pdbx_strand_id
1 'polypeptide(L)'
;MKVSERYTWIDCIKGIGIFLVVLGHIYKDNYIGLWIYSFHMPLFFMLSGYLMYAKSVDWKCGGASYLTRKSKTLLWPFILFRVLLVGYWYVVESKFRELDLGPIWFLLVLYLVEVITFPIVSQFRKIKGLLLFVFSFSLLFLGAREYTSFGWLLMWCNASVWFVIGMLLKCIEGKYVKGYSKNICIILCLLFIGASAFAPMLNGNVSVFSSVTNNFLLYLFFGIIGTVLIGIVCKMFIIHNKVIEYCGVYSIVILAIHEPIKRILMKVIMIGGEKIDFAITKDTFSENPLLGLLLCLIVMACCVPVINMLSGLKRHMGKIGAFVFGFIK
;
A
#
# COMPACT_ATOMS: atom_id res chain seq x y z
N MET A 1 -23.20 -7.39 18.94
CA MET A 1 -22.19 -6.82 18.03
C MET A 1 -22.69 -7.01 16.60
N LYS A 2 -23.09 -5.93 15.90
CA LYS A 2 -23.39 -6.02 14.46
C LYS A 2 -22.09 -6.41 13.74
N VAL A 3 -22.14 -7.53 13.02
CA VAL A 3 -21.07 -7.93 12.08
C VAL A 3 -20.88 -6.74 11.15
N SER A 4 -19.69 -6.09 11.19
CA SER A 4 -19.40 -4.99 10.29
C SER A 4 -19.46 -5.53 8.87
N GLU A 5 -20.37 -5.04 8.05
CA GLU A 5 -20.42 -5.36 6.63
C GLU A 5 -19.02 -5.16 6.04
N ARG A 6 -18.49 -6.25 5.48
CA ARG A 6 -17.20 -6.24 4.81
C ARG A 6 -17.41 -5.67 3.42
N TYR A 7 -16.79 -4.55 3.14
CA TYR A 7 -16.85 -3.93 1.82
C TYR A 7 -15.91 -4.67 0.85
N THR A 8 -16.45 -5.59 0.03
CA THR A 8 -15.69 -6.38 -0.96
C THR A 8 -14.90 -5.51 -1.94
N TRP A 9 -15.47 -4.39 -2.38
CA TRP A 9 -14.77 -3.45 -3.27
C TRP A 9 -13.50 -2.84 -2.64
N ILE A 10 -13.42 -2.73 -1.31
CA ILE A 10 -12.22 -2.28 -0.60
C ILE A 10 -11.13 -3.36 -0.63
N ASP A 11 -11.51 -4.61 -0.48
CA ASP A 11 -10.55 -5.71 -0.63
C ASP A 11 -10.07 -5.79 -2.08
N CYS A 12 -10.92 -5.50 -3.07
CA CYS A 12 -10.49 -5.37 -4.48
C CYS A 12 -9.49 -4.21 -4.69
N ILE A 13 -9.71 -3.04 -4.08
CA ILE A 13 -8.74 -1.92 -4.14
C ILE A 13 -7.38 -2.35 -3.58
N LYS A 14 -7.37 -3.03 -2.42
CA LYS A 14 -6.11 -3.54 -1.83
C LYS A 14 -5.46 -4.58 -2.74
N GLY A 15 -6.26 -5.43 -3.40
CA GLY A 15 -5.78 -6.45 -4.34
C GLY A 15 -5.10 -5.85 -5.56
N ILE A 16 -5.71 -4.84 -6.19
CA ILE A 16 -5.06 -4.08 -7.26
C ILE A 16 -3.86 -3.32 -6.72
N GLY A 17 -3.98 -2.67 -5.57
CA GLY A 17 -2.89 -1.93 -4.94
C GLY A 17 -1.66 -2.81 -4.70
N ILE A 18 -1.82 -4.01 -4.14
CA ILE A 18 -0.69 -4.91 -3.88
C ILE A 18 -0.10 -5.48 -5.18
N PHE A 19 -0.93 -5.75 -6.20
CA PHE A 19 -0.44 -6.09 -7.52
C PHE A 19 0.43 -4.99 -8.11
N LEU A 20 -0.01 -3.72 -8.01
CA LEU A 20 0.78 -2.56 -8.44
C LEU A 20 2.08 -2.39 -7.64
N VAL A 21 2.08 -2.70 -6.33
CA VAL A 21 3.33 -2.72 -5.53
C VAL A 21 4.33 -3.71 -6.12
N VAL A 22 3.92 -4.95 -6.36
CA VAL A 22 4.80 -5.99 -6.92
C VAL A 22 5.30 -5.59 -8.31
N LEU A 23 4.40 -5.10 -9.16
CA LEU A 23 4.72 -4.64 -10.51
C LEU A 23 5.65 -3.43 -10.49
N GLY A 24 5.42 -2.47 -9.60
CA GLY A 24 6.29 -1.30 -9.41
C GLY A 24 7.71 -1.68 -8.96
N HIS A 25 7.87 -2.73 -8.15
CA HIS A 25 9.19 -3.25 -7.78
C HIS A 25 9.91 -3.99 -8.91
N ILE A 26 9.22 -4.34 -10.01
CA ILE A 26 9.83 -4.90 -11.22
C ILE A 26 10.22 -3.76 -12.17
N TYR A 27 9.33 -2.78 -12.38
CA TYR A 27 9.51 -1.66 -13.31
C TYR A 27 10.07 -0.38 -12.67
N LYS A 28 10.75 -0.48 -11.58
CA LYS A 28 11.12 0.62 -10.67
C LYS A 28 11.53 1.93 -11.37
N ASP A 29 12.38 1.83 -12.39
CA ASP A 29 13.03 2.99 -13.02
C ASP A 29 12.47 3.30 -14.42
N ASN A 30 11.49 2.54 -14.91
CA ASN A 30 10.86 2.81 -16.20
C ASN A 30 9.56 3.65 -16.06
N TYR A 31 8.98 4.05 -17.20
CA TYR A 31 7.78 4.89 -17.24
C TYR A 31 6.59 4.29 -16.47
N ILE A 32 6.36 2.98 -16.60
CA ILE A 32 5.28 2.27 -15.90
C ILE A 32 5.54 2.29 -14.39
N GLY A 33 6.78 2.04 -13.97
CA GLY A 33 7.19 2.10 -12.58
C GLY A 33 6.97 3.50 -11.99
N LEU A 34 7.44 4.55 -12.65
CA LEU A 34 7.24 5.94 -12.22
C LEU A 34 5.76 6.30 -12.11
N TRP A 35 4.94 5.84 -13.07
CA TRP A 35 3.48 6.00 -13.02
C TRP A 35 2.87 5.33 -11.79
N ILE A 36 3.23 4.07 -11.52
CA ILE A 36 2.76 3.32 -10.34
C ILE A 36 3.19 4.04 -9.05
N TYR A 37 4.45 4.46 -8.95
CA TYR A 37 4.99 5.13 -7.76
C TYR A 37 4.27 6.46 -7.45
N SER A 38 3.67 7.11 -8.44
CA SER A 38 2.95 8.37 -8.24
C SER A 38 1.72 8.24 -7.32
N PHE A 39 1.12 7.03 -7.18
CA PHE A 39 -0.13 6.88 -6.42
C PHE A 39 -0.27 5.57 -5.59
N HIS A 40 0.52 4.51 -5.82
CA HIS A 40 0.26 3.22 -5.16
C HIS A 40 0.41 3.27 -3.63
N MET A 41 1.38 4.01 -3.09
CA MET A 41 1.50 4.19 -1.64
C MET A 41 0.48 5.19 -1.07
N PRO A 42 0.26 6.37 -1.69
CA PRO A 42 -0.89 7.21 -1.41
C PRO A 42 -2.21 6.45 -1.29
N LEU A 43 -2.50 5.53 -2.22
CA LEU A 43 -3.71 4.70 -2.23
C LEU A 43 -3.92 3.95 -0.90
N PHE A 44 -2.89 3.29 -0.36
CA PHE A 44 -3.04 2.53 0.87
C PHE A 44 -3.26 3.42 2.10
N PHE A 45 -2.55 4.55 2.20
CA PHE A 45 -2.76 5.51 3.29
C PHE A 45 -4.14 6.16 3.21
N MET A 46 -4.56 6.59 2.01
CA MET A 46 -5.89 7.16 1.78
C MET A 46 -7.00 6.15 2.08
N LEU A 47 -6.83 4.89 1.66
CA LEU A 47 -7.80 3.83 1.95
C LEU A 47 -7.92 3.56 3.45
N SER A 48 -6.82 3.62 4.19
CA SER A 48 -6.84 3.48 5.65
C SER A 48 -7.60 4.64 6.31
N GLY A 49 -7.32 5.88 5.91
CA GLY A 49 -8.04 7.07 6.39
C GLY A 49 -9.53 7.03 6.07
N TYR A 50 -9.88 6.65 4.84
CA TYR A 50 -11.27 6.46 4.41
C TYR A 50 -12.02 5.46 5.29
N LEU A 51 -11.41 4.30 5.56
CA LEU A 51 -11.99 3.26 6.42
C LEU A 51 -12.12 3.71 7.87
N MET A 52 -11.14 4.42 8.39
CA MET A 52 -11.16 4.91 9.76
C MET A 52 -12.26 5.97 9.95
N TYR A 53 -12.48 6.83 8.96
CA TYR A 53 -13.60 7.76 8.97
C TYR A 53 -14.95 7.04 8.89
N ALA A 54 -15.09 6.04 8.01
CA ALA A 54 -16.31 5.29 7.80
C ALA A 54 -16.76 4.51 9.04
N LYS A 55 -15.80 3.94 9.81
CA LYS A 55 -16.10 3.10 10.98
C LYS A 55 -16.51 3.88 12.21
N SER A 56 -16.53 5.22 12.19
CA SER A 56 -16.89 6.06 13.35
C SER A 56 -16.27 5.60 14.67
N VAL A 57 -14.99 5.21 14.63
CA VAL A 57 -14.30 4.70 15.82
C VAL A 57 -14.31 5.79 16.87
N ASP A 58 -15.06 5.56 17.96
CA ASP A 58 -15.06 6.44 19.09
C ASP A 58 -13.80 6.20 19.93
N TRP A 59 -12.82 7.07 19.73
CA TRP A 59 -11.56 7.03 20.47
C TRP A 59 -11.79 7.17 21.99
N LYS A 60 -12.81 7.92 22.40
CA LYS A 60 -13.09 8.22 23.82
C LYS A 60 -13.48 6.98 24.61
N CYS A 61 -14.08 5.98 23.96
CA CYS A 61 -14.61 4.79 24.64
C CYS A 61 -13.61 3.62 24.73
N GLY A 62 -12.33 3.75 24.29
CA GLY A 62 -11.43 2.60 24.34
C GLY A 62 -10.04 2.77 23.77
N GLY A 63 -9.34 3.85 24.10
CA GLY A 63 -7.99 4.12 23.59
C GLY A 63 -7.00 2.94 23.75
N ALA A 64 -6.98 2.30 24.92
CA ALA A 64 -6.13 1.13 25.17
C ALA A 64 -6.53 -0.08 24.29
N SER A 65 -7.83 -0.34 24.15
CA SER A 65 -8.37 -1.40 23.29
C SER A 65 -8.06 -1.14 21.81
N TYR A 66 -8.17 0.11 21.38
CA TYR A 66 -7.79 0.53 20.03
C TYR A 66 -6.31 0.31 19.77
N LEU A 67 -5.44 0.78 20.66
CA LEU A 67 -3.99 0.62 20.58
C LEU A 67 -3.59 -0.86 20.49
N THR A 68 -4.12 -1.69 21.41
CA THR A 68 -3.86 -3.14 21.42
C THR A 68 -4.29 -3.80 20.11
N ARG A 69 -5.45 -3.43 19.55
CA ARG A 69 -5.92 -3.95 18.27
C ARG A 69 -5.01 -3.55 17.12
N LYS A 70 -4.58 -2.27 17.07
CA LYS A 70 -3.69 -1.78 16.02
C LYS A 70 -2.30 -2.39 16.13
N SER A 71 -1.78 -2.54 17.32
CA SER A 71 -0.51 -3.25 17.56
C SER A 71 -0.57 -4.70 17.04
N LYS A 72 -1.65 -5.42 17.29
CA LYS A 72 -1.84 -6.78 16.79
C LYS A 72 -1.99 -6.86 15.26
N THR A 73 -2.56 -5.85 14.62
CA THR A 73 -2.86 -5.89 13.17
C THR A 73 -1.81 -5.25 12.28
N LEU A 74 -0.95 -4.37 12.81
CA LEU A 74 0.07 -3.65 12.06
C LEU A 74 1.48 -3.84 12.64
N LEU A 75 1.67 -3.57 13.95
CA LEU A 75 3.00 -3.62 14.57
C LEU A 75 3.49 -5.06 14.71
N TRP A 76 2.65 -5.98 15.15
CA TRP A 76 3.03 -7.39 15.29
C TRP A 76 3.41 -8.06 13.95
N PRO A 77 2.61 -7.95 12.86
CA PRO A 77 3.03 -8.42 11.55
C PRO A 77 4.33 -7.78 11.08
N PHE A 78 4.52 -6.47 11.32
CA PHE A 78 5.78 -5.81 11.01
C PHE A 78 6.97 -6.49 11.70
N ILE A 79 6.89 -6.72 13.03
CA ILE A 79 7.97 -7.35 13.80
C ILE A 79 8.22 -8.78 13.29
N LEU A 80 7.16 -9.58 13.13
CA LEU A 80 7.26 -10.97 12.67
C LEU A 80 7.94 -11.06 11.30
N PHE A 81 7.44 -10.30 10.33
CA PHE A 81 8.02 -10.31 8.98
C PHE A 81 9.41 -9.67 8.94
N ARG A 82 9.70 -8.71 9.81
CA ARG A 82 11.06 -8.16 9.92
C ARG A 82 12.07 -9.23 10.32
N VAL A 83 11.75 -10.02 11.33
CA VAL A 83 12.61 -11.13 11.77
C VAL A 83 12.80 -12.15 10.64
N LEU A 84 11.72 -12.53 9.95
CA LEU A 84 11.78 -13.47 8.83
C LEU A 84 12.61 -12.94 7.66
N LEU A 85 12.47 -11.65 7.32
CA LEU A 85 13.24 -11.02 6.25
C LEU A 85 14.73 -10.90 6.60
N VAL A 86 15.09 -10.56 7.83
CA VAL A 86 16.49 -10.54 8.27
C VAL A 86 17.09 -11.94 8.15
N GLY A 87 16.36 -12.98 8.59
CA GLY A 87 16.77 -14.38 8.41
C GLY A 87 16.98 -14.74 6.93
N TYR A 88 16.06 -14.35 6.07
CA TYR A 88 16.20 -14.57 4.62
C TYR A 88 17.46 -13.89 4.05
N TRP A 89 17.69 -12.60 4.36
CA TRP A 89 18.87 -11.88 3.87
C TRP A 89 20.17 -12.49 4.34
N TYR A 90 20.21 -12.94 5.60
CA TYR A 90 21.39 -13.59 6.16
C TYR A 90 21.67 -14.95 5.50
N VAL A 91 20.65 -15.82 5.42
CA VAL A 91 20.83 -17.21 4.95
C VAL A 91 20.94 -17.29 3.42
N VAL A 92 20.11 -16.54 2.67
CA VAL A 92 20.00 -16.70 1.21
C VAL A 92 20.90 -15.71 0.45
N GLU A 93 21.05 -14.51 1.00
CA GLU A 93 21.81 -13.44 0.31
C GLU A 93 23.21 -13.22 0.92
N SER A 94 23.52 -13.89 2.03
CA SER A 94 24.78 -13.73 2.79
C SER A 94 25.08 -12.28 3.14
N LYS A 95 24.01 -11.49 3.39
CA LYS A 95 24.07 -10.04 3.69
C LYS A 95 23.34 -9.73 4.96
N PHE A 96 24.02 -9.10 5.91
CA PHE A 96 23.37 -8.56 7.10
C PHE A 96 22.88 -7.13 6.81
N ARG A 97 21.56 -6.97 6.66
CA ARG A 97 20.92 -5.68 6.41
C ARG A 97 20.21 -5.20 7.68
N GLU A 98 20.96 -4.57 8.55
CA GLU A 98 20.45 -4.14 9.87
C GLU A 98 19.29 -3.12 9.78
N LEU A 99 19.35 -2.18 8.87
CA LEU A 99 18.43 -1.02 8.82
C LEU A 99 17.52 -0.98 7.59
N ASP A 100 17.71 -1.87 6.62
CA ASP A 100 16.83 -1.93 5.44
C ASP A 100 15.50 -2.58 5.80
N LEU A 101 14.47 -1.77 6.02
CA LEU A 101 13.12 -2.26 6.36
C LEU A 101 12.45 -3.02 5.22
N GLY A 102 13.02 -2.96 4.01
CA GLY A 102 12.39 -3.55 2.83
C GLY A 102 10.96 -3.01 2.64
N PRO A 103 10.09 -3.74 1.94
CA PRO A 103 8.73 -3.26 1.63
C PRO A 103 7.81 -3.14 2.86
N ILE A 104 8.19 -3.73 4.01
CA ILE A 104 7.34 -3.72 5.22
C ILE A 104 7.38 -2.41 6.02
N TRP A 105 8.24 -1.44 5.65
CA TRP A 105 8.28 -0.09 6.25
C TRP A 105 6.89 0.54 6.35
N PHE A 106 6.05 0.27 5.35
CA PHE A 106 4.67 0.78 5.28
C PHE A 106 3.84 0.42 6.51
N LEU A 107 3.96 -0.80 7.05
CA LEU A 107 3.19 -1.24 8.22
C LEU A 107 3.52 -0.42 9.45
N LEU A 108 4.80 -0.10 9.65
CA LEU A 108 5.24 0.70 10.79
C LEU A 108 4.77 2.15 10.66
N VAL A 109 4.94 2.75 9.48
CA VAL A 109 4.48 4.13 9.23
C VAL A 109 2.96 4.23 9.36
N LEU A 110 2.22 3.26 8.81
CA LEU A 110 0.76 3.23 8.95
C LEU A 110 0.33 3.07 10.41
N TYR A 111 1.04 2.24 11.19
CA TYR A 111 0.81 2.13 12.63
C TYR A 111 0.98 3.48 13.34
N LEU A 112 2.08 4.19 13.05
CA LEU A 112 2.33 5.52 13.64
C LEU A 112 1.23 6.53 13.24
N VAL A 113 0.83 6.56 11.97
CA VAL A 113 -0.26 7.43 11.50
C VAL A 113 -1.58 7.10 12.22
N GLU A 114 -1.93 5.84 12.35
CA GLU A 114 -3.18 5.45 13.00
C GLU A 114 -3.15 5.70 14.51
N VAL A 115 -2.01 5.57 15.18
CA VAL A 115 -1.90 5.74 16.64
C VAL A 115 -1.68 7.20 17.03
N ILE A 116 -0.96 7.98 16.25
CA ILE A 116 -0.64 9.37 16.57
C ILE A 116 -1.61 10.34 15.86
N THR A 117 -1.71 10.24 14.54
CA THR A 117 -2.47 11.21 13.73
C THR A 117 -3.97 11.03 13.90
N PHE A 118 -4.48 9.81 13.86
CA PHE A 118 -5.91 9.56 13.90
C PHE A 118 -6.60 10.06 15.18
N PRO A 119 -6.07 9.86 16.42
CA PRO A 119 -6.69 10.38 17.63
C PRO A 119 -6.87 11.88 17.61
N ILE A 120 -5.89 12.61 17.08
CA ILE A 120 -5.89 14.07 16.99
C ILE A 120 -6.96 14.51 15.96
N VAL A 121 -6.87 13.98 14.74
CA VAL A 121 -7.72 14.39 13.61
C VAL A 121 -9.18 13.94 13.80
N SER A 122 -9.41 12.83 14.50
CA SER A 122 -10.76 12.30 14.73
C SER A 122 -11.67 13.23 15.53
N GLN A 123 -11.11 14.20 16.25
CA GLN A 123 -11.88 15.22 16.95
C GLN A 123 -12.44 16.32 16.01
N PHE A 124 -11.86 16.44 14.80
CA PHE A 124 -12.16 17.49 13.81
C PHE A 124 -12.71 16.89 12.52
N ARG A 125 -13.81 16.15 12.60
CA ARG A 125 -14.37 15.39 11.48
C ARG A 125 -15.13 16.22 10.42
N LYS A 126 -15.28 17.53 10.62
CA LYS A 126 -15.87 18.41 9.61
C LYS A 126 -14.86 18.69 8.49
N ILE A 127 -15.36 18.95 7.26
CA ILE A 127 -14.53 19.23 6.07
C ILE A 127 -13.48 20.30 6.36
N LYS A 128 -13.87 21.43 6.97
CA LYS A 128 -12.96 22.52 7.33
C LYS A 128 -11.80 22.08 8.21
N GLY A 129 -12.09 21.24 9.24
CA GLY A 129 -11.08 20.70 10.14
C GLY A 129 -10.11 19.76 9.41
N LEU A 130 -10.63 18.86 8.57
CA LEU A 130 -9.80 17.94 7.79
C LEU A 130 -8.92 18.68 6.79
N LEU A 131 -9.44 19.71 6.11
CA LEU A 131 -8.64 20.57 5.22
C LEU A 131 -7.52 21.29 5.97
N LEU A 132 -7.81 21.82 7.18
CA LEU A 132 -6.80 22.43 8.03
C LEU A 132 -5.67 21.45 8.37
N PHE A 133 -6.00 20.19 8.70
CA PHE A 133 -4.98 19.17 8.97
C PHE A 133 -4.18 18.79 7.72
N VAL A 134 -4.82 18.64 6.54
CA VAL A 134 -4.10 18.41 5.28
C VAL A 134 -3.09 19.53 5.06
N PHE A 135 -3.52 20.78 5.21
CA PHE A 135 -2.64 21.94 5.05
C PHE A 135 -1.49 21.95 6.09
N SER A 136 -1.81 21.74 7.37
CA SER A 136 -0.82 21.74 8.46
C SER A 136 0.23 20.65 8.30
N PHE A 137 -0.18 19.41 7.97
CA PHE A 137 0.78 18.32 7.73
C PHE A 137 1.59 18.53 6.45
N SER A 138 1.01 19.17 5.42
CA SER A 138 1.74 19.55 4.21
C SER A 138 2.82 20.59 4.51
N LEU A 139 2.49 21.63 5.26
CA LEU A 139 3.46 22.64 5.70
C LEU A 139 4.55 22.03 6.59
N LEU A 140 4.17 21.15 7.54
CA LEU A 140 5.13 20.47 8.40
C LEU A 140 6.07 19.58 7.59
N PHE A 141 5.56 18.85 6.59
CA PHE A 141 6.38 18.04 5.70
C PHE A 141 7.36 18.89 4.89
N LEU A 142 6.86 19.94 4.23
CA LEU A 142 7.69 20.83 3.41
C LEU A 142 8.74 21.56 4.25
N GLY A 143 8.36 22.08 5.42
CA GLY A 143 9.30 22.74 6.34
C GLY A 143 10.33 21.76 6.91
N ALA A 144 9.90 20.59 7.39
CA ALA A 144 10.83 19.60 7.94
C ALA A 144 11.81 19.07 6.89
N ARG A 145 11.43 18.99 5.62
CA ARG A 145 12.31 18.56 4.53
C ARG A 145 13.55 19.44 4.37
N GLU A 146 13.41 20.73 4.63
CA GLU A 146 14.52 21.69 4.52
C GLU A 146 15.49 21.65 5.72
N TYR A 147 15.00 21.22 6.90
CA TYR A 147 15.74 21.36 8.16
C TYR A 147 16.15 20.04 8.82
N THR A 148 15.68 18.89 8.35
CA THR A 148 15.98 17.61 8.99
C THR A 148 16.28 16.50 8.02
N SER A 149 17.29 15.70 8.35
CA SER A 149 17.54 14.39 7.73
C SER A 149 16.78 13.25 8.42
N PHE A 150 15.93 13.54 9.40
CA PHE A 150 15.18 12.52 10.14
C PHE A 150 14.05 11.92 9.29
N GLY A 151 14.40 10.94 8.46
CA GLY A 151 13.53 10.36 7.44
C GLY A 151 12.20 9.81 7.99
N TRP A 152 12.17 9.32 9.23
CA TRP A 152 10.93 8.82 9.86
C TRP A 152 9.89 9.91 10.09
N LEU A 153 10.32 11.11 10.49
CA LEU A 153 9.43 12.26 10.66
C LEU A 153 8.82 12.66 9.31
N LEU A 154 9.66 12.73 8.28
CA LEU A 154 9.22 13.07 6.92
C LEU A 154 8.23 12.02 6.37
N MET A 155 8.52 10.74 6.52
CA MET A 155 7.60 9.66 6.12
C MET A 155 6.27 9.74 6.87
N TRP A 156 6.29 9.97 8.19
CA TRP A 156 5.08 10.10 8.98
C TRP A 156 4.24 11.31 8.58
N CYS A 157 4.85 12.48 8.37
CA CYS A 157 4.16 13.70 7.91
C CYS A 157 3.51 13.47 6.55
N ASN A 158 4.27 12.95 5.57
CA ASN A 158 3.79 12.65 4.22
C ASN A 158 2.63 11.65 4.25
N ALA A 159 2.80 10.53 4.97
CA ALA A 159 1.75 9.53 5.13
C ALA A 159 0.49 10.08 5.82
N SER A 160 0.65 11.00 6.79
CA SER A 160 -0.46 11.67 7.47
C SER A 160 -1.27 12.55 6.53
N VAL A 161 -0.62 13.26 5.59
CA VAL A 161 -1.33 14.01 4.53
C VAL A 161 -2.28 13.09 3.78
N TRP A 162 -1.78 11.96 3.27
CA TRP A 162 -2.57 11.00 2.50
C TRP A 162 -3.70 10.37 3.31
N PHE A 163 -3.41 10.02 4.56
CA PHE A 163 -4.41 9.46 5.46
C PHE A 163 -5.57 10.44 5.71
N VAL A 164 -5.27 11.71 5.97
CA VAL A 164 -6.32 12.74 6.20
C VAL A 164 -7.09 13.05 4.91
N ILE A 165 -6.43 13.05 3.74
CA ILE A 165 -7.12 13.14 2.44
C ILE A 165 -8.11 11.97 2.27
N GLY A 166 -7.74 10.76 2.68
CA GLY A 166 -8.65 9.61 2.68
C GLY A 166 -9.88 9.82 3.59
N MET A 167 -9.70 10.37 4.79
CA MET A 167 -10.81 10.77 5.68
C MET A 167 -11.69 11.84 5.02
N LEU A 168 -11.08 12.83 4.37
CA LEU A 168 -11.79 13.91 3.66
C LEU A 168 -12.62 13.37 2.51
N LEU A 169 -12.09 12.45 1.70
CA LEU A 169 -12.82 11.80 0.61
C LEU A 169 -14.07 11.10 1.12
N LYS A 170 -13.97 10.35 2.22
CA LYS A 170 -15.15 9.70 2.83
C LYS A 170 -16.17 10.71 3.38
N CYS A 171 -15.70 11.79 3.96
CA CYS A 171 -16.55 12.87 4.44
C CYS A 171 -17.34 13.52 3.29
N ILE A 172 -16.65 13.81 2.17
CA ILE A 172 -17.26 14.42 0.97
C ILE A 172 -18.24 13.45 0.32
N GLU A 173 -17.84 12.18 0.13
CA GLU A 173 -18.72 11.15 -0.43
C GLU A 173 -20.02 11.05 0.36
N GLY A 174 -19.92 10.92 1.67
CA GLY A 174 -21.11 10.77 2.52
C GLY A 174 -22.04 11.99 2.53
N LYS A 175 -21.53 13.19 2.21
CA LYS A 175 -22.31 14.43 2.24
C LYS A 175 -22.87 14.83 0.88
N TYR A 176 -22.13 14.64 -0.20
CA TYR A 176 -22.44 15.21 -1.49
C TYR A 176 -22.72 14.17 -2.59
N VAL A 177 -22.28 12.91 -2.42
CA VAL A 177 -22.45 11.90 -3.44
C VAL A 177 -23.63 11.00 -3.10
N LYS A 178 -24.78 11.26 -3.72
CA LYS A 178 -26.01 10.47 -3.52
C LYS A 178 -26.15 9.26 -4.44
N GLY A 179 -25.27 9.13 -5.42
CA GLY A 179 -25.25 8.04 -6.39
C GLY A 179 -24.22 8.27 -7.49
N TYR A 180 -23.86 7.20 -8.19
CA TYR A 180 -22.94 7.26 -9.32
C TYR A 180 -23.66 6.89 -10.62
N SER A 181 -23.77 7.80 -11.55
CA SER A 181 -24.13 7.47 -12.92
C SER A 181 -22.98 6.69 -13.55
N LYS A 182 -23.27 5.50 -14.12
CA LYS A 182 -22.28 4.65 -14.80
C LYS A 182 -21.53 5.40 -15.90
N ASN A 183 -22.24 6.22 -16.67
CA ASN A 183 -21.63 7.01 -17.75
C ASN A 183 -20.65 8.06 -17.22
N ILE A 184 -21.00 8.76 -16.14
CA ILE A 184 -20.11 9.72 -15.49
C ILE A 184 -18.85 9.00 -14.97
N CYS A 185 -18.99 7.84 -14.36
CA CYS A 185 -17.85 7.05 -13.88
C CYS A 185 -16.93 6.63 -15.03
N ILE A 186 -17.47 6.19 -16.18
CA ILE A 186 -16.66 5.87 -17.36
C ILE A 186 -15.89 7.09 -17.85
N ILE A 187 -16.56 8.24 -18.00
CA ILE A 187 -15.92 9.50 -18.42
C ILE A 187 -14.79 9.89 -17.44
N LEU A 188 -15.06 9.84 -16.14
CA LEU A 188 -14.04 10.12 -15.11
C LEU A 188 -12.87 9.15 -15.18
N CYS A 189 -13.11 7.85 -15.40
CA CYS A 189 -12.04 6.86 -15.57
C CYS A 189 -11.17 7.21 -16.78
N LEU A 190 -11.75 7.54 -17.93
CA LEU A 190 -10.99 7.91 -19.13
C LEU A 190 -10.16 9.18 -18.92
N LEU A 191 -10.75 10.20 -18.29
CA LEU A 191 -10.05 11.45 -17.97
C LEU A 191 -8.91 11.21 -16.97
N PHE A 192 -9.13 10.39 -15.94
CA PHE A 192 -8.12 10.12 -14.91
C PHE A 192 -7.00 9.22 -15.42
N ILE A 193 -7.29 8.25 -16.31
CA ILE A 193 -6.26 7.47 -16.99
C ILE A 193 -5.39 8.39 -17.83
N GLY A 194 -6.02 9.23 -18.69
CA GLY A 194 -5.29 10.19 -19.52
C GLY A 194 -4.45 11.15 -18.69
N ALA A 195 -5.04 11.78 -17.65
CA ALA A 195 -4.31 12.71 -16.78
C ALA A 195 -3.16 12.02 -16.02
N SER A 196 -3.40 10.84 -15.44
CA SER A 196 -2.37 10.12 -14.65
C SER A 196 -1.20 9.65 -15.51
N ALA A 197 -1.42 9.38 -16.80
CA ALA A 197 -0.35 9.01 -17.73
C ALA A 197 0.75 10.09 -17.82
N PHE A 198 0.45 11.36 -17.58
CA PHE A 198 1.46 12.41 -17.59
C PHE A 198 2.29 12.50 -16.29
N ALA A 199 1.95 11.73 -15.23
CA ALA A 199 2.64 11.81 -13.94
C ALA A 199 4.16 11.60 -14.05
N PRO A 200 4.69 10.59 -14.80
CA PRO A 200 6.14 10.40 -14.95
C PRO A 200 6.82 11.58 -15.63
N MET A 201 6.19 12.18 -16.63
CA MET A 201 6.76 13.30 -17.39
C MET A 201 6.79 14.59 -16.57
N LEU A 202 5.72 14.87 -15.81
CA LEU A 202 5.54 16.14 -15.11
C LEU A 202 6.16 16.15 -13.70
N ASN A 203 6.23 15.00 -13.05
CA ASN A 203 6.71 14.93 -11.67
C ASN A 203 7.85 13.90 -11.45
N GLY A 204 8.18 13.10 -12.46
CA GLY A 204 9.30 12.14 -12.41
C GLY A 204 9.21 11.13 -11.27
N ASN A 205 10.36 10.82 -10.68
CA ASN A 205 10.42 9.86 -9.57
C ASN A 205 9.92 10.50 -8.28
N VAL A 206 8.90 9.90 -7.69
CA VAL A 206 8.33 10.27 -6.39
C VAL A 206 8.27 9.06 -5.47
N SER A 207 8.44 9.28 -4.16
CA SER A 207 8.45 8.18 -3.21
C SER A 207 8.05 8.66 -1.81
N VAL A 208 7.08 7.99 -1.22
CA VAL A 208 6.71 8.21 0.20
C VAL A 208 7.86 7.78 1.12
N PHE A 209 8.51 6.66 0.79
CA PHE A 209 9.60 6.10 1.58
C PHE A 209 10.81 7.03 1.69
N SER A 210 11.30 7.50 0.56
CA SER A 210 12.43 8.45 0.50
C SER A 210 12.01 9.91 0.63
N SER A 211 10.70 10.16 0.81
CA SER A 211 10.13 11.51 0.92
C SER A 211 10.44 12.43 -0.27
N VAL A 212 10.72 11.84 -1.45
CA VAL A 212 10.93 12.56 -2.70
C VAL A 212 9.58 12.87 -3.32
N THR A 213 9.30 14.13 -3.57
CA THR A 213 8.02 14.58 -4.12
C THR A 213 8.16 15.47 -5.34
N ASN A 214 9.40 15.86 -5.72
CA ASN A 214 9.68 16.87 -6.75
C ASN A 214 8.73 18.08 -6.63
N ASN A 215 7.70 18.17 -7.45
CA ASN A 215 6.63 19.14 -7.25
C ASN A 215 5.55 18.56 -6.33
N PHE A 216 5.40 19.14 -5.14
CA PHE A 216 4.47 18.62 -4.13
C PHE A 216 3.00 18.72 -4.54
N LEU A 217 2.61 19.78 -5.25
CA LEU A 217 1.22 19.92 -5.73
C LEU A 217 0.88 18.90 -6.81
N LEU A 218 1.79 18.64 -7.75
CA LEU A 218 1.64 17.59 -8.75
C LEU A 218 1.61 16.20 -8.09
N TYR A 219 2.44 15.99 -7.07
CA TYR A 219 2.42 14.75 -6.29
C TYR A 219 1.06 14.51 -5.63
N LEU A 220 0.46 15.53 -4.99
CA LEU A 220 -0.89 15.43 -4.43
C LEU A 220 -1.93 15.17 -5.52
N PHE A 221 -1.86 15.89 -6.62
CA PHE A 221 -2.80 15.75 -7.74
C PHE A 221 -2.80 14.33 -8.31
N PHE A 222 -1.64 13.79 -8.69
CA PHE A 222 -1.54 12.46 -9.28
C PHE A 222 -1.86 11.34 -8.28
N GLY A 223 -1.47 11.49 -7.02
CA GLY A 223 -1.81 10.55 -5.97
C GLY A 223 -3.31 10.45 -5.71
N ILE A 224 -4.03 11.59 -5.71
CA ILE A 224 -5.49 11.63 -5.58
C ILE A 224 -6.15 11.00 -6.80
N ILE A 225 -5.79 11.44 -8.00
CA ILE A 225 -6.39 10.95 -9.26
C ILE A 225 -6.21 9.43 -9.39
N GLY A 226 -4.97 8.92 -9.22
CA GLY A 226 -4.69 7.50 -9.32
C GLY A 226 -5.46 6.68 -8.29
N THR A 227 -5.55 7.15 -7.04
CA THR A 227 -6.32 6.47 -6.00
C THR A 227 -7.82 6.46 -6.29
N VAL A 228 -8.39 7.59 -6.70
CA VAL A 228 -9.82 7.71 -7.02
C VAL A 228 -10.15 6.86 -8.24
N LEU A 229 -9.28 6.85 -9.26
CA LEU A 229 -9.42 5.99 -10.44
C LEU A 229 -9.57 4.51 -10.04
N ILE A 230 -8.63 3.98 -9.26
CA ILE A 230 -8.70 2.59 -8.77
C ILE A 230 -9.97 2.37 -7.95
N GLY A 231 -10.36 3.33 -7.11
CA GLY A 231 -11.60 3.29 -6.34
C GLY A 231 -12.85 3.15 -7.20
N ILE A 232 -12.96 3.95 -8.27
CA ILE A 232 -14.09 3.90 -9.22
C ILE A 232 -14.08 2.56 -9.96
N VAL A 233 -12.93 2.14 -10.49
CA VAL A 233 -12.78 0.88 -11.22
C VAL A 233 -13.21 -0.31 -10.35
N CYS A 234 -12.74 -0.38 -9.12
CA CYS A 234 -13.11 -1.47 -8.20
C CYS A 234 -14.59 -1.44 -7.84
N LYS A 235 -15.15 -0.26 -7.57
CA LYS A 235 -16.53 -0.12 -7.13
C LYS A 235 -17.54 -0.38 -8.25
N MET A 236 -17.19 -0.09 -9.49
CA MET A 236 -18.11 -0.16 -10.63
C MET A 236 -17.92 -1.42 -11.51
N PHE A 237 -16.68 -1.91 -11.64
CA PHE A 237 -16.37 -2.92 -12.66
C PHE A 237 -15.78 -4.22 -12.09
N ILE A 238 -15.15 -4.19 -10.91
CA ILE A 238 -14.40 -5.34 -10.39
C ILE A 238 -15.04 -5.92 -9.11
N ILE A 239 -16.15 -5.35 -8.66
CA ILE A 239 -16.86 -5.84 -7.50
C ILE A 239 -17.16 -7.34 -7.64
N HIS A 240 -16.82 -8.14 -6.61
CA HIS A 240 -16.94 -9.61 -6.58
C HIS A 240 -15.92 -10.44 -7.39
N ASN A 241 -14.80 -9.85 -7.84
CA ASN A 241 -13.71 -10.66 -8.37
C ASN A 241 -12.95 -11.37 -7.24
N LYS A 242 -13.18 -12.69 -7.09
CA LYS A 242 -12.63 -13.49 -5.99
C LYS A 242 -11.11 -13.52 -5.95
N VAL A 243 -10.43 -13.49 -7.09
CA VAL A 243 -8.96 -13.51 -7.16
C VAL A 243 -8.38 -12.19 -6.64
N ILE A 244 -8.90 -11.08 -7.13
CA ILE A 244 -8.46 -9.75 -6.70
C ILE A 244 -8.81 -9.52 -5.22
N GLU A 245 -10.00 -9.94 -4.79
CA GLU A 245 -10.41 -9.89 -3.39
C GLU A 245 -9.47 -10.71 -2.50
N TYR A 246 -9.10 -11.92 -2.91
CA TYR A 246 -8.14 -12.77 -2.21
C TYR A 246 -6.79 -12.05 -2.03
N CYS A 247 -6.23 -11.48 -3.09
CA CYS A 247 -5.00 -10.70 -3.01
C CYS A 247 -5.12 -9.52 -2.02
N GLY A 248 -6.27 -8.85 -2.00
CA GLY A 248 -6.53 -7.75 -1.07
C GLY A 248 -6.63 -8.18 0.39
N VAL A 249 -7.25 -9.34 0.63
CA VAL A 249 -7.37 -9.93 1.98
C VAL A 249 -6.00 -10.25 2.55
N TYR A 250 -5.11 -10.80 1.74
CA TYR A 250 -3.77 -11.22 2.12
C TYR A 250 -2.68 -10.22 1.74
N SER A 251 -3.05 -8.98 1.42
CA SER A 251 -2.13 -7.94 0.95
C SER A 251 -0.93 -7.70 1.88
N ILE A 252 -1.10 -7.82 3.21
CA ILE A 252 0.00 -7.69 4.19
C ILE A 252 1.02 -8.83 4.03
N VAL A 253 0.55 -10.05 3.82
CA VAL A 253 1.44 -11.20 3.63
C VAL A 253 2.18 -11.06 2.30
N ILE A 254 1.46 -10.76 1.22
CA ILE A 254 2.06 -10.54 -0.12
C ILE A 254 3.09 -9.41 -0.04
N LEU A 255 2.77 -8.30 0.63
CA LEU A 255 3.70 -7.18 0.85
C LEU A 255 5.02 -7.64 1.49
N ALA A 256 4.97 -8.57 2.43
CA ALA A 256 6.16 -9.04 3.13
C ALA A 256 6.99 -10.04 2.32
N ILE A 257 6.34 -10.93 1.55
CA ILE A 257 7.03 -12.07 0.93
C ILE A 257 7.36 -11.90 -0.56
N HIS A 258 6.75 -10.92 -1.26
CA HIS A 258 6.92 -10.78 -2.71
C HIS A 258 8.37 -10.48 -3.13
N GLU A 259 9.10 -9.67 -2.36
CA GLU A 259 10.49 -9.30 -2.68
C GLU A 259 11.46 -10.49 -2.58
N PRO A 260 11.47 -11.29 -1.50
CA PRO A 260 12.20 -12.56 -1.47
C PRO A 260 11.86 -13.50 -2.62
N ILE A 261 10.55 -13.72 -2.87
CA ILE A 261 10.10 -14.61 -3.93
C ILE A 261 10.57 -14.11 -5.31
N LYS A 262 10.40 -12.82 -5.59
CA LYS A 262 10.88 -12.19 -6.84
C LYS A 262 12.37 -12.43 -7.05
N ARG A 263 13.19 -12.20 -6.02
CA ARG A 263 14.64 -12.37 -6.10
C ARG A 263 15.06 -13.80 -6.35
N ILE A 264 14.43 -14.76 -5.66
CA ILE A 264 14.69 -16.19 -5.89
C ILE A 264 14.33 -16.55 -7.33
N LEU A 265 13.13 -16.18 -7.82
CA LEU A 265 12.69 -16.46 -9.17
C LEU A 265 13.64 -15.86 -10.22
N MET A 266 14.03 -14.60 -10.05
CA MET A 266 14.97 -13.95 -10.96
C MET A 266 16.31 -14.67 -10.99
N LYS A 267 16.87 -15.07 -9.82
CA LYS A 267 18.11 -15.85 -9.77
C LYS A 267 17.97 -17.19 -10.52
N VAL A 268 16.87 -17.92 -10.29
CA VAL A 268 16.62 -19.20 -10.99
C VAL A 268 16.53 -19.01 -12.49
N ILE A 269 15.81 -18.00 -12.96
CA ILE A 269 15.65 -17.71 -14.39
C ILE A 269 16.99 -17.30 -15.01
N MET A 270 17.79 -16.47 -14.32
CA MET A 270 19.12 -16.05 -14.82
C MET A 270 20.07 -17.26 -14.94
N ILE A 271 20.15 -18.12 -13.92
CA ILE A 271 20.97 -19.35 -13.96
C ILE A 271 20.48 -20.30 -15.07
N GLY A 272 19.17 -20.40 -15.26
CA GLY A 272 18.59 -21.19 -16.36
C GLY A 272 18.95 -20.63 -17.73
N GLY A 273 18.91 -19.31 -17.89
CA GLY A 273 19.32 -18.62 -19.11
C GLY A 273 20.79 -18.84 -19.46
N GLU A 274 21.69 -18.72 -18.48
CA GLU A 274 23.13 -18.99 -18.69
C GLU A 274 23.39 -20.40 -19.21
N LYS A 275 22.63 -21.41 -18.78
CA LYS A 275 22.79 -22.79 -19.25
C LYS A 275 22.38 -23.03 -20.70
N ILE A 276 21.59 -22.15 -21.29
CA ILE A 276 21.10 -22.22 -22.67
C ILE A 276 21.69 -21.10 -23.53
N ASP A 277 22.79 -20.49 -23.09
CA ASP A 277 23.48 -19.37 -23.76
C ASP A 277 22.57 -18.16 -24.05
N PHE A 278 21.52 -17.96 -23.22
CA PHE A 278 20.63 -16.83 -23.33
C PHE A 278 20.84 -15.86 -22.16
N ALA A 279 21.43 -14.71 -22.44
CA ALA A 279 21.75 -13.72 -21.42
C ALA A 279 20.48 -13.02 -20.91
N ILE A 280 19.99 -13.46 -19.75
CA ILE A 280 18.89 -12.82 -19.04
C ILE A 280 19.46 -12.00 -17.89
N THR A 281 19.20 -10.70 -17.88
CA THR A 281 19.60 -9.77 -16.82
C THR A 281 18.38 -9.29 -16.06
N LYS A 282 18.59 -8.54 -14.97
CA LYS A 282 17.49 -7.88 -14.24
C LYS A 282 16.78 -6.87 -15.14
N ASP A 283 17.51 -6.18 -15.99
CA ASP A 283 17.00 -5.14 -16.86
C ASP A 283 16.09 -5.71 -17.96
N THR A 284 16.30 -6.97 -18.37
CA THR A 284 15.43 -7.68 -19.31
C THR A 284 13.95 -7.65 -18.87
N PHE A 285 13.67 -7.76 -17.57
CA PHE A 285 12.30 -7.72 -17.05
C PHE A 285 11.75 -6.30 -16.88
N SER A 286 12.59 -5.32 -16.60
CA SER A 286 12.17 -3.93 -16.49
C SER A 286 11.99 -3.25 -17.83
N GLU A 287 12.77 -3.64 -18.84
CA GLU A 287 12.71 -3.07 -20.19
C GLU A 287 11.60 -3.67 -21.05
N ASN A 288 11.28 -4.96 -20.84
CA ASN A 288 10.21 -5.63 -21.57
C ASN A 288 8.91 -5.68 -20.76
N PRO A 289 7.86 -4.90 -21.12
CA PRO A 289 6.62 -4.84 -20.37
C PRO A 289 5.90 -6.19 -20.24
N LEU A 290 5.97 -7.05 -21.24
CA LEU A 290 5.32 -8.36 -21.22
C LEU A 290 6.04 -9.32 -20.25
N LEU A 291 7.37 -9.36 -20.31
CA LEU A 291 8.16 -10.20 -19.40
C LEU A 291 8.05 -9.75 -17.95
N GLY A 292 8.08 -8.44 -17.71
CA GLY A 292 7.87 -7.92 -16.37
C GLY A 292 6.48 -8.20 -15.81
N LEU A 293 5.43 -8.08 -16.64
CA LEU A 293 4.06 -8.45 -16.24
C LEU A 293 3.97 -9.96 -15.95
N LEU A 294 4.55 -10.81 -16.79
CA LEU A 294 4.59 -12.25 -16.59
C LEU A 294 5.29 -12.61 -15.27
N LEU A 295 6.46 -12.02 -15.02
CA LEU A 295 7.17 -12.20 -13.75
C LEU A 295 6.30 -11.77 -12.56
N CYS A 296 5.60 -10.64 -12.65
CA CYS A 296 4.68 -10.19 -11.60
C CYS A 296 3.59 -11.22 -11.32
N LEU A 297 2.96 -11.76 -12.35
CA LEU A 297 1.91 -12.79 -12.20
C LEU A 297 2.46 -14.07 -11.57
N ILE A 298 3.66 -14.51 -11.95
CA ILE A 298 4.32 -15.68 -11.36
C ILE A 298 4.65 -15.41 -9.87
N VAL A 299 5.19 -14.24 -9.54
CA VAL A 299 5.46 -13.86 -8.14
C VAL A 299 4.18 -13.89 -7.32
N MET A 300 3.08 -13.30 -7.82
CA MET A 300 1.78 -13.32 -7.16
C MET A 300 1.26 -14.75 -6.95
N ALA A 301 1.38 -15.61 -7.97
CA ALA A 301 1.00 -17.01 -7.88
C ALA A 301 1.85 -17.77 -6.84
N CYS A 302 3.15 -17.54 -6.79
CA CYS A 302 4.06 -18.13 -5.79
C CYS A 302 3.80 -17.65 -4.36
N CYS A 303 3.15 -16.52 -4.17
CA CYS A 303 2.71 -16.09 -2.83
C CYS A 303 1.58 -16.98 -2.27
N VAL A 304 0.74 -17.58 -3.12
CA VAL A 304 -0.43 -18.38 -2.69
C VAL A 304 -0.05 -19.60 -1.84
N PRO A 305 0.90 -20.47 -2.23
CA PRO A 305 1.35 -21.59 -1.39
C PRO A 305 1.84 -21.14 -0.02
N VAL A 306 2.60 -20.03 0.04
CA VAL A 306 3.11 -19.50 1.32
C VAL A 306 1.97 -19.01 2.20
N ILE A 307 0.98 -18.33 1.64
CA ILE A 307 -0.23 -17.89 2.36
C ILE A 307 -0.99 -19.11 2.92
N ASN A 308 -1.17 -20.14 2.10
CA ASN A 308 -1.86 -21.37 2.51
C ASN A 308 -1.09 -22.10 3.62
N MET A 309 0.23 -22.16 3.54
CA MET A 309 1.09 -22.72 4.57
C MET A 309 0.94 -21.95 5.90
N LEU A 310 1.04 -20.64 5.88
CA LEU A 310 0.86 -19.80 7.08
C LEU A 310 -0.54 -19.93 7.67
N SER A 311 -1.57 -20.01 6.83
CA SER A 311 -2.96 -20.25 7.27
C SER A 311 -3.15 -21.65 7.85
N GLY A 312 -2.44 -22.65 7.32
CA GLY A 312 -2.36 -24.00 7.87
C GLY A 312 -1.70 -24.03 9.23
N LEU A 313 -0.54 -23.38 9.38
CA LEU A 313 0.17 -23.22 10.66
C LEU A 313 -0.70 -22.53 11.71
N LYS A 314 -1.40 -21.46 11.33
CA LYS A 314 -2.37 -20.79 12.23
C LYS A 314 -3.40 -21.76 12.79
N ARG A 315 -3.96 -22.63 11.95
CA ARG A 315 -4.96 -23.63 12.38
C ARG A 315 -4.35 -24.72 13.24
N HIS A 316 -3.20 -25.24 12.85
CA HIS A 316 -2.50 -26.32 13.57
C HIS A 316 -2.05 -25.90 14.97
N MET A 317 -1.52 -24.69 15.13
CA MET A 317 -1.04 -24.16 16.40
C MET A 317 -2.16 -23.65 17.34
N GLY A 318 -3.43 -23.71 16.95
CA GLY A 318 -4.57 -23.34 17.78
C GLY A 318 -4.48 -21.93 18.38
N LYS A 319 -4.51 -21.80 19.71
CA LYS A 319 -4.44 -20.49 20.40
C LYS A 319 -3.14 -19.72 20.13
N ILE A 320 -2.00 -20.41 20.05
CA ILE A 320 -0.69 -19.82 19.72
C ILE A 320 -0.71 -19.31 18.28
N GLY A 321 -1.20 -20.11 17.34
CA GLY A 321 -1.34 -19.72 15.95
C GLY A 321 -2.30 -18.53 15.75
N ALA A 322 -3.39 -18.48 16.51
CA ALA A 322 -4.29 -17.33 16.51
C ALA A 322 -3.62 -16.06 17.06
N PHE A 323 -2.69 -16.17 17.98
CA PHE A 323 -1.89 -15.04 18.46
C PHE A 323 -0.84 -14.62 17.43
N VAL A 324 -0.01 -15.55 16.95
CA VAL A 324 1.12 -15.27 16.04
C VAL A 324 0.64 -14.82 14.67
N PHE A 325 -0.37 -15.49 14.11
CA PHE A 325 -0.89 -15.27 12.75
C PHE A 325 -2.30 -14.68 12.74
N GLY A 326 -2.71 -14.01 13.80
CA GLY A 326 -4.06 -13.45 13.95
C GLY A 326 -4.43 -12.38 12.88
N PHE A 327 -3.44 -11.80 12.22
CA PHE A 327 -3.62 -10.88 11.09
C PHE A 327 -3.94 -11.59 9.76
N ILE A 328 -3.68 -12.90 9.65
CA ILE A 328 -4.08 -13.74 8.51
C ILE A 328 -5.55 -14.13 8.73
N LYS A 329 -6.37 -13.91 7.71
CA LYS A 329 -7.81 -14.21 7.76
C LYS A 329 -8.12 -15.67 7.43
#